data_bc552281b6fd2412939f1bcada2cede4
#
_entry.id   bc552281b6fd2412939f1bcada2cede4
#
_cell.length_a   1.000
_cell.length_b   1.000
_cell.length_c   1.000
_cell.angle_alpha   90.00
_cell.angle_beta   90.00
_cell.angle_gamma   90.00
#
_symmetry.space_group_name_H-M   'P 1'
#
loop_
_entity.id
_entity.type
_entity.pdbx_description
1 polymer ?
#
loop_
_entity_poly.entity_id
_entity_poly.type
_entity_poly.pdbx_seq_one_letter_code
_entity_poly.pdbx_strand_id
1 'polypeptide(L)'
;MNIARISLGLWLSVFCGCALGVTAQTQAQAQDGKASPAPASPAAPPPAAAAAPPPPTPVAFDVALLKAANDLLSKAKLDGAPDKVTLVIDPLIDGVTGSQSVATHLEEKRVVELVKSSYPRFQVAPFSAESVAKSPIVLIGTFTAINNAGVAAGPRDAYRICLALADLKTRTIISKGVARALPDGIDPTPVSFFAESPVFTKDASTDAYVKSCQGTKVGDTIDQAYADRIVVASLVNDGIEAYDAKHYRDALDVYQAALKTPGGEQLRVLNGIYLANYKLHHTKAAMDAFGKVIDFGLKSDKLAVKFLFKPGSTQFSTDRSVRAPYDAWLEKIAERTAAKQGCLEIVGHTSATGLPAINDRLSGLRADYVKDRMEDNEHVLRERLIATGKGSRELIVGTGKDDASDALDRRVEFKTAKCAS
;
A
#
# COMPACT_ATOMS: atom_id res chain seq x y z
N MET A 1 -45.50 -38.60 5.76
CA MET A 1 -46.79 -38.43 5.04
C MET A 1 -46.57 -37.50 3.87
N ASN A 2 -46.75 -38.06 2.66
CA ASN A 2 -46.83 -37.41 1.31
C ASN A 2 -45.62 -36.54 0.85
N ILE A 3 -44.73 -36.99 -0.01
CA ILE A 3 -44.74 -37.55 -1.42
C ILE A 3 -45.47 -36.64 -2.44
N ALA A 4 -44.69 -36.07 -3.36
CA ALA A 4 -44.88 -35.89 -4.80
C ALA A 4 -43.64 -35.13 -5.35
N ARG A 5 -42.74 -35.63 -6.11
CA ARG A 5 -42.56 -36.37 -7.40
C ARG A 5 -43.00 -35.58 -8.64
N ILE A 6 -42.03 -35.57 -9.60
CA ILE A 6 -42.14 -35.59 -11.09
C ILE A 6 -42.10 -34.19 -11.71
N SER A 7 -41.25 -33.88 -12.72
CA SER A 7 -41.04 -34.56 -14.01
C SER A 7 -39.76 -34.10 -14.72
N LEU A 8 -39.16 -35.07 -15.35
CA LEU A 8 -38.20 -35.10 -16.44
C LEU A 8 -38.74 -34.43 -17.72
N GLY A 9 -37.91 -33.78 -18.50
CA GLY A 9 -38.14 -33.35 -19.86
C GLY A 9 -36.89 -33.49 -20.71
N LEU A 10 -36.73 -34.66 -21.28
CA LEU A 10 -35.73 -35.03 -22.29
C LEU A 10 -36.26 -34.60 -23.66
N TRP A 11 -35.46 -33.94 -24.50
CA TRP A 11 -35.67 -33.93 -25.95
C TRP A 11 -34.34 -34.17 -26.66
N LEU A 12 -34.41 -35.26 -27.45
CA LEU A 12 -33.39 -35.87 -28.27
C LEU A 12 -33.54 -35.40 -29.74
N SER A 13 -32.41 -35.30 -30.42
CA SER A 13 -32.12 -35.65 -31.83
C SER A 13 -32.74 -34.81 -32.94
N VAL A 14 -31.92 -34.44 -33.92
CA VAL A 14 -31.80 -35.20 -35.20
C VAL A 14 -30.57 -34.71 -36.00
N PHE A 15 -29.75 -35.67 -36.41
CA PHE A 15 -28.76 -35.61 -37.47
C PHE A 15 -29.40 -35.43 -38.84
N CYS A 16 -28.78 -34.66 -39.75
CA CYS A 16 -28.75 -35.03 -41.17
C CYS A 16 -27.49 -34.42 -41.84
N GLY A 17 -26.62 -35.31 -42.24
CA GLY A 17 -25.55 -35.01 -43.17
C GLY A 17 -26.01 -35.28 -44.61
N CYS A 18 -25.44 -34.63 -45.56
CA CYS A 18 -25.24 -35.17 -46.93
C CYS A 18 -24.08 -34.48 -47.62
N ALA A 19 -23.32 -35.28 -48.28
CA ALA A 19 -22.09 -35.01 -48.98
C ALA A 19 -22.30 -34.78 -50.50
N LEU A 20 -21.25 -34.21 -51.14
CA LEU A 20 -20.77 -34.40 -52.50
C LEU A 20 -21.55 -33.79 -53.69
N GLY A 21 -20.81 -33.07 -54.50
CA GLY A 21 -21.18 -32.75 -55.88
C GLY A 21 -20.17 -31.77 -56.55
N VAL A 22 -19.11 -32.33 -57.07
CA VAL A 22 -18.20 -31.66 -58.03
C VAL A 22 -18.88 -31.57 -59.40
N THR A 23 -18.96 -30.41 -60.02
CA THR A 23 -18.95 -30.27 -61.51
C THR A 23 -18.31 -28.95 -61.88
N ALA A 24 -17.27 -29.05 -62.64
CA ALA A 24 -16.66 -27.96 -63.41
C ALA A 24 -17.52 -27.66 -64.65
N GLN A 25 -17.75 -26.39 -64.91
CA GLN A 25 -18.10 -25.91 -66.27
C GLN A 25 -17.40 -24.57 -66.52
N THR A 26 -16.53 -24.64 -67.51
CA THR A 26 -15.90 -23.54 -68.23
C THR A 26 -16.91 -22.85 -69.11
N GLN A 27 -17.05 -21.53 -69.06
CA GLN A 27 -17.47 -20.70 -70.21
C GLN A 27 -16.83 -19.33 -70.12
N ALA A 28 -16.37 -18.92 -71.31
CA ALA A 28 -15.57 -17.75 -71.58
C ALA A 28 -16.37 -16.48 -71.83
N GLN A 29 -15.70 -15.35 -71.64
CA GLN A 29 -15.79 -14.04 -72.26
C GLN A 29 -17.02 -13.16 -72.03
N ALA A 30 -16.79 -12.04 -71.39
CA ALA A 30 -17.02 -10.69 -71.99
C ALA A 30 -16.18 -9.67 -71.21
N GLN A 31 -15.32 -8.98 -71.96
CA GLN A 31 -14.60 -7.77 -71.51
C GLN A 31 -15.58 -6.62 -71.44
N ASP A 32 -15.70 -6.00 -70.24
CA ASP A 32 -16.14 -4.63 -70.10
C ASP A 32 -15.20 -3.90 -69.17
N GLY A 33 -14.54 -2.89 -69.73
CA GLY A 33 -13.58 -2.06 -69.02
C GLY A 33 -14.24 -1.21 -67.94
N LYS A 34 -13.86 -1.49 -66.70
CA LYS A 34 -14.06 -0.57 -65.57
C LYS A 34 -12.70 -0.21 -64.99
N ALA A 35 -12.43 1.07 -65.03
CA ALA A 35 -11.23 1.70 -64.51
C ALA A 35 -10.97 1.25 -63.05
N SER A 36 -9.74 0.79 -62.79
CA SER A 36 -9.22 0.49 -61.48
C SER A 36 -9.19 1.78 -60.63
N PRO A 37 -9.73 1.81 -59.40
CA PRO A 37 -9.54 2.95 -58.52
C PRO A 37 -8.06 3.05 -58.12
N ALA A 38 -7.52 4.26 -58.19
CA ALA A 38 -6.16 4.57 -57.76
C ALA A 38 -5.93 4.16 -56.31
N PRO A 39 -4.72 3.71 -55.92
CA PRO A 39 -4.41 3.37 -54.55
C PRO A 39 -4.63 4.60 -53.66
N ALA A 40 -5.43 4.42 -52.60
CA ALA A 40 -5.65 5.45 -51.59
C ALA A 40 -4.31 5.84 -50.96
N SER A 41 -3.99 7.13 -50.94
CA SER A 41 -2.86 7.65 -50.18
C SER A 41 -2.92 7.18 -48.72
N PRO A 42 -1.79 6.78 -48.13
CA PRO A 42 -1.76 6.42 -46.74
C PRO A 42 -2.22 7.62 -45.88
N ALA A 43 -3.20 7.39 -45.01
CA ALA A 43 -3.68 8.38 -44.07
C ALA A 43 -2.50 8.91 -43.25
N ALA A 44 -2.42 10.22 -43.11
CA ALA A 44 -1.41 10.86 -42.27
C ALA A 44 -1.48 10.28 -40.82
N PRO A 45 -0.34 10.00 -40.18
CA PRO A 45 -0.34 9.55 -38.82
C PRO A 45 -1.06 10.58 -37.93
N PRO A 46 -1.83 10.12 -36.92
CA PRO A 46 -2.49 11.04 -36.00
C PRO A 46 -1.44 11.95 -35.33
N PRO A 47 -1.78 13.23 -35.08
CA PRO A 47 -0.84 14.17 -34.47
C PRO A 47 -0.33 13.57 -33.17
N ALA A 48 0.99 13.55 -33.02
CA ALA A 48 1.64 13.07 -31.77
C ALA A 48 1.02 13.82 -30.59
N ALA A 49 0.50 13.08 -29.62
CA ALA A 49 -0.01 13.68 -28.41
C ALA A 49 1.07 14.58 -27.81
N ALA A 50 0.73 15.85 -27.57
CA ALA A 50 1.64 16.81 -27.01
C ALA A 50 2.28 16.22 -25.75
N ALA A 51 3.61 16.15 -25.71
CA ALA A 51 4.35 15.64 -24.57
C ALA A 51 3.91 16.41 -23.31
N ALA A 52 3.57 15.67 -22.25
CA ALA A 52 3.23 16.28 -20.98
C ALA A 52 4.38 17.22 -20.56
N PRO A 53 4.09 18.39 -19.97
CA PRO A 53 5.13 19.30 -19.52
C PRO A 53 6.07 18.58 -18.57
N PRO A 54 7.39 18.86 -18.62
CA PRO A 54 8.35 18.22 -17.74
C PRO A 54 7.95 18.46 -16.27
N PRO A 55 8.17 17.47 -15.41
CA PRO A 55 7.82 17.61 -14.01
C PRO A 55 8.63 18.75 -13.36
N PRO A 56 8.05 19.48 -12.35
CA PRO A 56 8.73 20.59 -11.72
C PRO A 56 10.06 20.17 -11.09
N THR A 57 11.08 21.01 -11.22
CA THR A 57 12.41 20.79 -10.63
C THR A 57 12.32 20.71 -9.10
N PRO A 58 12.96 19.73 -8.46
CA PRO A 58 13.04 19.66 -7.00
C PRO A 58 13.76 20.89 -6.40
N VAL A 59 13.26 21.38 -5.26
CA VAL A 59 13.84 22.47 -4.49
C VAL A 59 14.06 22.03 -3.03
N ALA A 60 14.72 22.87 -2.20
CA ALA A 60 14.89 22.55 -0.78
C ALA A 60 13.55 22.21 -0.11
N PHE A 61 13.57 21.30 0.87
CA PHE A 61 12.37 20.75 1.50
C PHE A 61 11.39 21.81 2.00
N ASP A 62 11.88 22.78 2.81
CA ASP A 62 11.01 23.85 3.35
C ASP A 62 10.38 24.70 2.24
N VAL A 63 11.11 24.99 1.16
CA VAL A 63 10.61 25.74 0.01
C VAL A 63 9.52 24.96 -0.74
N ALA A 64 9.75 23.68 -0.95
CA ALA A 64 8.79 22.79 -1.60
C ALA A 64 7.51 22.66 -0.77
N LEU A 65 7.64 22.45 0.53
CA LEU A 65 6.53 22.28 1.45
C LEU A 65 5.69 23.57 1.54
N LEU A 66 6.34 24.72 1.76
CA LEU A 66 5.64 26.01 1.82
C LEU A 66 4.91 26.30 0.52
N LYS A 67 5.53 25.99 -0.64
CA LYS A 67 4.85 26.12 -1.94
C LYS A 67 3.60 25.25 -2.02
N ALA A 68 3.71 23.96 -1.71
CA ALA A 68 2.57 23.03 -1.75
C ALA A 68 1.46 23.47 -0.79
N ALA A 69 1.81 23.84 0.44
CA ALA A 69 0.84 24.25 1.45
C ALA A 69 0.16 25.60 1.11
N ASN A 70 0.91 26.59 0.58
CA ASN A 70 0.32 27.84 0.12
C ASN A 70 -0.61 27.62 -1.08
N ASP A 71 -0.21 26.80 -2.08
CA ASP A 71 -1.07 26.42 -3.20
C ASP A 71 -2.36 25.75 -2.72
N LEU A 72 -2.26 24.86 -1.74
CA LEU A 72 -3.39 24.16 -1.12
C LEU A 72 -4.37 25.12 -0.44
N LEU A 73 -3.88 25.96 0.45
CA LEU A 73 -4.71 26.78 1.34
C LEU A 73 -5.30 28.00 0.62
N SER A 74 -4.53 28.66 -0.26
CA SER A 74 -4.97 29.84 -0.99
C SER A 74 -6.00 29.52 -2.09
N LYS A 75 -5.96 28.32 -2.66
CA LYS A 75 -6.85 27.88 -3.75
C LYS A 75 -8.04 27.06 -3.27
N ALA A 76 -8.23 26.92 -1.94
CA ALA A 76 -9.32 26.14 -1.38
C ALA A 76 -10.68 26.73 -1.78
N LYS A 77 -11.53 25.90 -2.42
CA LYS A 77 -12.90 26.27 -2.77
C LYS A 77 -13.79 26.12 -1.54
N LEU A 78 -14.08 27.25 -0.91
CA LEU A 78 -14.87 27.33 0.32
C LEU A 78 -16.16 28.14 0.08
N ASP A 79 -16.79 27.94 -1.08
CA ASP A 79 -18.01 28.65 -1.47
C ASP A 79 -19.17 28.28 -0.51
N GLY A 80 -19.81 29.28 0.06
CA GLY A 80 -20.90 29.08 1.05
C GLY A 80 -20.44 28.55 2.41
N ALA A 81 -19.14 28.39 2.65
CA ALA A 81 -18.63 28.03 3.97
C ALA A 81 -18.63 29.25 4.92
N PRO A 82 -18.70 29.05 6.26
CA PRO A 82 -18.59 30.12 7.24
C PRO A 82 -17.20 30.80 7.16
N ASP A 83 -17.12 32.00 7.78
CA ASP A 83 -15.86 32.77 7.83
C ASP A 83 -14.69 31.99 8.45
N LYS A 84 -15.00 31.07 9.36
CA LYS A 84 -14.06 30.18 10.00
C LYS A 84 -14.47 28.73 9.76
N VAL A 85 -13.57 27.93 9.26
CA VAL A 85 -13.78 26.49 9.01
C VAL A 85 -12.86 25.66 9.88
N THR A 86 -13.38 24.58 10.44
CA THR A 86 -12.56 23.61 11.18
C THR A 86 -11.72 22.81 10.20
N LEU A 87 -10.41 22.79 10.44
CA LEU A 87 -9.43 21.98 9.72
C LEU A 87 -8.90 20.91 10.67
N VAL A 88 -9.00 19.65 10.30
CA VAL A 88 -8.26 18.56 10.94
C VAL A 88 -7.20 18.08 9.97
N ILE A 89 -6.08 17.62 10.51
CA ILE A 89 -4.98 17.04 9.71
C ILE A 89 -4.94 15.55 10.02
N ASP A 90 -5.30 14.73 9.04
CA ASP A 90 -5.07 13.30 9.10
C ASP A 90 -3.56 13.08 8.91
N PRO A 91 -2.86 12.40 9.83
CA PRO A 91 -1.40 12.33 9.83
C PRO A 91 -0.79 12.00 8.48
N LEU A 92 0.25 12.76 8.13
CA LEU A 92 0.94 12.63 6.87
C LEU A 92 1.75 11.34 6.85
N ILE A 93 1.76 10.65 5.72
CA ILE A 93 2.39 9.34 5.58
C ILE A 93 3.29 9.25 4.35
N ASP A 94 4.24 8.35 4.37
CA ASP A 94 4.94 7.94 3.15
C ASP A 94 3.96 7.26 2.18
N GLY A 95 3.89 7.75 0.95
CA GLY A 95 2.91 7.30 -0.04
C GLY A 95 3.16 5.87 -0.57
N VAL A 96 4.34 5.30 -0.31
CA VAL A 96 4.69 3.93 -0.70
C VAL A 96 4.43 2.96 0.44
N THR A 97 5.00 3.25 1.60
CA THR A 97 4.94 2.35 2.77
C THR A 97 3.70 2.56 3.63
N GLY A 98 3.10 3.74 3.57
CA GLY A 98 2.03 4.15 4.47
C GLY A 98 2.50 4.48 5.89
N SER A 99 3.81 4.57 6.12
CA SER A 99 4.39 4.83 7.44
C SER A 99 4.48 6.32 7.73
N GLN A 100 4.38 6.67 9.00
CA GLN A 100 4.82 7.97 9.50
C GLN A 100 6.33 7.95 9.78
N SER A 101 6.99 9.08 9.62
CA SER A 101 8.43 9.25 9.81
C SER A 101 8.74 10.60 10.45
N VAL A 102 9.99 10.81 10.82
CA VAL A 102 10.47 12.12 11.31
C VAL A 102 10.16 13.21 10.28
N ALA A 103 10.36 12.93 8.99
CA ALA A 103 10.06 13.87 7.91
C ALA A 103 8.58 14.21 7.80
N THR A 104 7.67 13.21 7.88
CA THR A 104 6.23 13.47 7.79
C THR A 104 5.68 14.23 9.00
N HIS A 105 6.23 14.00 10.19
CA HIS A 105 5.90 14.81 11.38
C HIS A 105 6.40 16.25 11.27
N LEU A 106 7.62 16.45 10.70
CA LEU A 106 8.13 17.80 10.44
C LEU A 106 7.25 18.53 9.41
N GLU A 107 6.84 17.83 8.35
CA GLU A 107 5.93 18.36 7.33
C GLU A 107 4.60 18.82 7.96
N GLU A 108 3.96 17.99 8.77
CA GLU A 108 2.74 18.31 9.49
C GLU A 108 2.90 19.54 10.40
N LYS A 109 3.96 19.56 11.22
CA LYS A 109 4.26 20.68 12.09
C LYS A 109 4.39 22.00 11.32
N ARG A 110 5.11 22.01 10.19
CA ARG A 110 5.30 23.20 9.35
C ARG A 110 3.97 23.66 8.72
N VAL A 111 3.13 22.72 8.30
CA VAL A 111 1.79 23.04 7.77
C VAL A 111 0.92 23.69 8.86
N VAL A 112 0.92 23.14 10.08
CA VAL A 112 0.18 23.72 11.23
C VAL A 112 0.67 25.12 11.56
N GLU A 113 1.99 25.35 11.58
CA GLU A 113 2.60 26.67 11.82
C GLU A 113 2.15 27.68 10.74
N LEU A 114 2.17 27.28 9.47
CA LEU A 114 1.72 28.10 8.35
C LEU A 114 0.23 28.46 8.45
N VAL A 115 -0.62 27.46 8.75
CA VAL A 115 -2.07 27.68 8.91
C VAL A 115 -2.33 28.72 10.02
N LYS A 116 -1.71 28.54 11.18
CA LYS A 116 -1.89 29.44 12.34
C LYS A 116 -1.41 30.85 12.08
N SER A 117 -0.30 31.02 11.34
CA SER A 117 0.30 32.35 11.10
C SER A 117 -0.34 33.11 9.93
N SER A 118 -0.77 32.41 8.88
CA SER A 118 -1.07 33.04 7.60
C SER A 118 -2.48 32.76 7.06
N TYR A 119 -3.19 31.80 7.62
CA TYR A 119 -4.51 31.36 7.14
C TYR A 119 -5.56 31.32 8.26
N PRO A 120 -5.93 32.45 8.88
CA PRO A 120 -6.80 32.53 10.08
C PRO A 120 -8.23 32.04 9.83
N ARG A 121 -8.62 31.85 8.57
CA ARG A 121 -9.91 31.23 8.20
C ARG A 121 -9.96 29.75 8.58
N PHE A 122 -8.82 29.07 8.60
CA PHE A 122 -8.76 27.66 9.00
C PHE A 122 -8.41 27.56 10.50
N GLN A 123 -9.31 26.93 11.25
CA GLN A 123 -9.09 26.63 12.67
C GLN A 123 -8.64 25.19 12.82
N VAL A 124 -7.37 24.97 13.13
CA VAL A 124 -6.82 23.64 13.35
C VAL A 124 -7.44 23.04 14.62
N ALA A 125 -8.06 21.88 14.48
CA ALA A 125 -8.56 21.05 15.58
C ALA A 125 -7.81 19.72 15.63
N PRO A 126 -7.78 19.04 16.79
CA PRO A 126 -7.20 17.69 16.89
C PRO A 126 -7.86 16.72 15.91
N PHE A 127 -7.10 15.80 15.35
CA PHE A 127 -7.61 14.69 14.55
C PHE A 127 -8.17 13.62 15.50
N SER A 128 -9.42 13.77 15.88
CA SER A 128 -10.12 12.89 16.83
C SER A 128 -11.49 12.47 16.29
N ALA A 129 -12.02 11.38 16.82
CA ALA A 129 -13.35 10.90 16.46
C ALA A 129 -14.43 11.98 16.65
N GLU A 130 -14.32 12.80 17.71
CA GLU A 130 -15.24 13.92 17.96
C GLU A 130 -15.15 15.01 16.89
N SER A 131 -13.92 15.39 16.50
CA SER A 131 -13.70 16.41 15.47
C SER A 131 -14.18 15.92 14.11
N VAL A 132 -13.87 14.68 13.75
CA VAL A 132 -14.26 14.05 12.48
C VAL A 132 -15.79 13.92 12.36
N ALA A 133 -16.48 13.59 13.46
CA ALA A 133 -17.94 13.48 13.48
C ALA A 133 -18.68 14.79 13.11
N LYS A 134 -18.00 15.93 13.26
CA LYS A 134 -18.54 17.25 12.86
C LYS A 134 -18.38 17.54 11.36
N SER A 135 -17.89 16.57 10.58
CA SER A 135 -17.65 16.69 9.14
C SER A 135 -16.80 17.92 8.75
N PRO A 136 -15.59 18.06 9.30
CA PRO A 136 -14.70 19.21 9.05
C PRO A 136 -14.08 19.14 7.65
N ILE A 137 -13.26 20.15 7.32
CA ILE A 137 -12.26 20.03 6.25
C ILE A 137 -11.12 19.17 6.78
N VAL A 138 -10.70 18.19 5.99
CA VAL A 138 -9.57 17.31 6.32
C VAL A 138 -8.42 17.58 5.37
N LEU A 139 -7.23 17.80 5.93
CA LEU A 139 -5.97 17.76 5.19
C LEU A 139 -5.46 16.33 5.16
N ILE A 140 -5.21 15.83 3.96
CA ILE A 140 -4.60 14.54 3.66
C ILE A 140 -3.26 14.82 2.98
N GLY A 141 -2.19 14.14 3.36
CA GLY A 141 -0.90 14.39 2.75
C GLY A 141 -0.02 13.15 2.62
N THR A 142 0.75 13.11 1.55
CA THR A 142 1.75 12.05 1.34
C THR A 142 3.10 12.64 0.97
N PHE A 143 4.13 12.05 1.57
CA PHE A 143 5.52 12.32 1.30
C PHE A 143 6.16 11.09 0.66
N THR A 144 6.52 11.16 -0.61
CA THR A 144 6.87 9.96 -1.38
C THR A 144 8.23 10.11 -2.03
N ALA A 145 9.17 9.23 -1.72
CA ALA A 145 10.46 9.15 -2.41
C ALA A 145 10.24 8.73 -3.88
N ILE A 146 10.77 9.52 -4.82
CA ILE A 146 10.59 9.35 -6.27
C ILE A 146 11.91 9.51 -7.01
N ASN A 147 11.96 8.96 -8.23
CA ASN A 147 13.05 9.23 -9.17
C ASN A 147 12.79 10.53 -9.96
N ASN A 148 13.73 10.91 -10.84
CA ASN A 148 13.62 12.10 -11.69
C ASN A 148 12.39 12.07 -12.61
N ALA A 149 11.92 10.90 -13.02
CA ALA A 149 10.68 10.75 -13.78
C ALA A 149 9.41 10.92 -12.92
N GLY A 150 9.54 11.05 -11.61
CA GLY A 150 8.42 11.20 -10.67
C GLY A 150 7.76 9.89 -10.26
N VAL A 151 8.42 8.77 -10.48
CA VAL A 151 7.91 7.44 -10.15
C VAL A 151 8.60 6.91 -8.89
N ALA A 152 7.85 6.25 -8.01
CA ALA A 152 8.38 5.59 -6.82
C ALA A 152 9.02 4.23 -7.18
N ALA A 153 9.97 4.22 -8.11
CA ALA A 153 10.73 3.06 -8.57
C ALA A 153 12.15 3.47 -8.97
N GLY A 154 13.12 2.57 -8.84
CA GLY A 154 14.53 2.85 -9.12
C GLY A 154 15.16 3.83 -8.13
N PRO A 155 16.26 4.51 -8.50
CA PRO A 155 16.92 5.50 -7.65
C PRO A 155 15.96 6.58 -7.16
N ARG A 156 16.12 7.03 -5.94
CA ARG A 156 15.27 8.06 -5.30
C ARG A 156 16.03 9.39 -5.28
N ASP A 157 15.74 10.23 -6.26
CA ASP A 157 16.45 11.49 -6.49
C ASP A 157 15.74 12.70 -5.86
N ALA A 158 14.47 12.51 -5.49
CA ALA A 158 13.62 13.55 -4.93
C ALA A 158 12.51 12.96 -4.06
N TYR A 159 11.82 13.85 -3.35
CA TYR A 159 10.54 13.54 -2.70
C TYR A 159 9.40 14.30 -3.35
N ARG A 160 8.27 13.65 -3.55
CA ARG A 160 7.01 14.28 -3.93
C ARG A 160 6.19 14.57 -2.68
N ILE A 161 5.87 15.82 -2.46
CA ILE A 161 4.88 16.30 -1.50
C ILE A 161 3.54 16.38 -2.23
N CYS A 162 2.53 15.69 -1.73
CA CYS A 162 1.15 15.80 -2.17
C CYS A 162 0.29 16.16 -0.97
N LEU A 163 -0.38 17.30 -1.01
CA LEU A 163 -1.34 17.74 -0.01
C LEU A 163 -2.71 17.89 -0.69
N ALA A 164 -3.77 17.48 -0.02
CA ALA A 164 -5.13 17.63 -0.49
C ALA A 164 -6.05 18.09 0.67
N LEU A 165 -6.96 19.02 0.40
CA LEU A 165 -8.06 19.34 1.30
C LEU A 165 -9.32 18.63 0.81
N ALA A 166 -9.92 17.86 1.69
CA ALA A 166 -11.21 17.21 1.48
C ALA A 166 -12.27 17.81 2.40
N ASP A 167 -13.41 18.15 1.85
CA ASP A 167 -14.60 18.50 2.63
C ASP A 167 -15.38 17.21 2.95
N LEU A 168 -15.42 16.81 4.21
CA LEU A 168 -16.11 15.60 4.64
C LEU A 168 -17.63 15.69 4.51
N LYS A 169 -18.19 16.91 4.50
CA LYS A 169 -19.62 17.11 4.32
C LYS A 169 -20.08 16.80 2.90
N THR A 170 -19.31 17.25 1.91
CA THR A 170 -19.59 17.01 0.48
C THR A 170 -18.85 15.78 -0.05
N ARG A 171 -17.87 15.27 0.68
CA ARG A 171 -16.96 14.18 0.29
C ARG A 171 -16.18 14.48 -0.98
N THR A 172 -15.77 15.73 -1.17
CA THR A 172 -15.06 16.17 -2.37
C THR A 172 -13.69 16.78 -2.03
N ILE A 173 -12.76 16.65 -2.95
CA ILE A 173 -11.46 17.34 -2.91
C ILE A 173 -11.69 18.80 -3.32
N ILE A 174 -11.44 19.72 -2.38
CA ILE A 174 -11.67 21.16 -2.60
C ILE A 174 -10.43 21.93 -2.97
N SER A 175 -9.23 21.38 -2.68
CA SER A 175 -7.95 21.95 -3.10
C SER A 175 -6.84 20.93 -3.08
N LYS A 176 -5.75 21.21 -3.83
CA LYS A 176 -4.52 20.40 -3.84
C LYS A 176 -3.28 21.28 -3.95
N GLY A 177 -2.20 20.81 -3.31
CA GLY A 177 -0.86 21.36 -3.44
C GLY A 177 0.13 20.23 -3.70
N VAL A 178 0.99 20.42 -4.71
CA VAL A 178 2.01 19.43 -5.08
C VAL A 178 3.34 20.14 -5.29
N ALA A 179 4.41 19.58 -4.76
CA ALA A 179 5.76 20.04 -4.98
C ALA A 179 6.76 18.90 -4.99
N ARG A 180 8.00 19.17 -5.39
CA ARG A 180 9.12 18.23 -5.31
C ARG A 180 10.22 18.82 -4.43
N ALA A 181 10.71 18.01 -3.49
CA ALA A 181 11.80 18.36 -2.61
C ALA A 181 13.08 17.59 -2.94
N LEU A 182 14.23 18.24 -2.80
CA LEU A 182 15.53 17.58 -2.78
C LEU A 182 15.62 16.67 -1.53
N PRO A 183 16.40 15.59 -1.56
CA PRO A 183 16.53 14.66 -0.44
C PRO A 183 17.40 15.19 0.71
N ASP A 184 18.12 16.30 0.48
CA ASP A 184 19.06 16.83 1.45
C ASP A 184 18.36 17.33 2.72
N GLY A 185 18.86 16.93 3.88
CA GLY A 185 18.32 17.30 5.19
C GLY A 185 17.00 16.63 5.58
N ILE A 186 16.53 15.68 4.80
CA ILE A 186 15.32 14.92 5.10
C ILE A 186 15.66 13.66 5.89
N ASP A 187 15.00 13.47 7.02
CA ASP A 187 15.09 12.24 7.82
C ASP A 187 13.85 11.34 7.58
N PRO A 188 13.96 10.31 6.74
CA PRO A 188 12.87 9.39 6.45
C PRO A 188 12.71 8.30 7.51
N THR A 189 13.42 8.36 8.63
CA THR A 189 13.37 7.33 9.69
C THR A 189 11.92 7.17 10.19
N PRO A 190 11.34 5.96 10.09
CA PRO A 190 10.01 5.71 10.61
C PRO A 190 9.93 5.92 12.12
N VAL A 191 8.80 6.42 12.62
CA VAL A 191 8.56 6.52 14.08
C VAL A 191 8.47 5.12 14.71
N SER A 192 8.59 5.03 16.05
CA SER A 192 8.78 3.76 16.76
C SER A 192 7.75 2.70 16.41
N PHE A 193 6.47 3.07 16.31
CA PHE A 193 5.41 2.15 15.92
C PHE A 193 5.72 1.43 14.58
N PHE A 194 6.11 2.16 13.55
CA PHE A 194 6.42 1.58 12.24
C PHE A 194 7.81 0.94 12.18
N ALA A 195 8.78 1.48 12.90
CA ALA A 195 10.13 0.91 12.97
C ALA A 195 10.11 -0.47 13.63
N GLU A 196 9.37 -0.64 14.70
CA GLU A 196 9.28 -1.88 15.49
C GLU A 196 8.22 -2.86 14.97
N SER A 197 7.35 -2.44 14.05
CA SER A 197 6.35 -3.32 13.43
C SER A 197 7.00 -4.53 12.77
N PRO A 198 6.57 -5.77 13.09
CA PRO A 198 7.05 -6.98 12.41
C PRO A 198 6.62 -7.05 10.94
N VAL A 199 5.52 -6.39 10.59
CA VAL A 199 4.91 -6.46 9.27
C VAL A 199 4.73 -5.09 8.64
N PHE A 200 4.59 -5.07 7.32
CA PHE A 200 4.05 -3.92 6.62
C PHE A 200 2.58 -3.74 6.98
N THR A 201 2.23 -2.52 7.37
CA THR A 201 0.87 -2.19 7.79
C THR A 201 0.05 -1.49 6.71
N LYS A 202 0.56 -1.47 5.46
CA LYS A 202 -0.17 -0.89 4.32
C LYS A 202 -1.23 -1.86 3.82
N ASP A 203 -2.47 -1.55 4.12
CA ASP A 203 -3.65 -2.30 3.70
C ASP A 203 -4.58 -1.44 2.82
N ALA A 204 -5.77 -1.94 2.53
CA ALA A 204 -6.76 -1.23 1.71
C ALA A 204 -7.16 0.14 2.30
N SER A 205 -7.12 0.31 3.62
CA SER A 205 -7.41 1.60 4.27
C SER A 205 -6.33 2.63 3.95
N THR A 206 -5.07 2.22 4.06
CA THR A 206 -3.91 3.06 3.71
C THR A 206 -3.87 3.35 2.21
N ASP A 207 -4.18 2.35 1.36
CA ASP A 207 -4.26 2.54 -0.08
C ASP A 207 -5.34 3.58 -0.46
N ALA A 208 -6.50 3.55 0.22
CA ALA A 208 -7.57 4.52 0.02
C ALA A 208 -7.16 5.95 0.42
N TYR A 209 -6.42 6.11 1.53
CA TYR A 209 -5.83 7.38 1.93
C TYR A 209 -4.87 7.92 0.85
N VAL A 210 -3.89 7.11 0.43
CA VAL A 210 -2.91 7.49 -0.59
C VAL A 210 -3.60 7.86 -1.90
N LYS A 211 -4.60 7.09 -2.33
CA LYS A 211 -5.39 7.34 -3.53
C LYS A 211 -6.16 8.67 -3.43
N SER A 212 -6.73 8.99 -2.27
CA SER A 212 -7.42 10.27 -2.04
C SER A 212 -6.48 11.47 -2.21
N CYS A 213 -5.18 11.33 -1.86
CA CYS A 213 -4.20 12.38 -2.13
C CYS A 213 -3.65 12.34 -3.56
N GLN A 214 -3.09 11.20 -3.99
CA GLN A 214 -2.32 11.13 -5.24
C GLN A 214 -3.16 10.85 -6.49
N GLY A 215 -4.30 10.17 -6.35
CA GLY A 215 -5.13 9.68 -7.45
C GLY A 215 -6.31 10.57 -7.81
N THR A 216 -6.47 11.75 -7.17
CA THR A 216 -7.63 12.62 -7.35
C THR A 216 -7.25 14.00 -7.92
N LYS A 217 -8.26 14.71 -8.42
CA LYS A 217 -8.21 16.12 -8.83
C LYS A 217 -9.18 16.94 -7.98
N VAL A 218 -9.07 18.26 -8.01
CA VAL A 218 -10.06 19.16 -7.39
C VAL A 218 -11.44 18.95 -8.03
N GLY A 219 -12.44 18.72 -7.18
CA GLY A 219 -13.80 18.37 -7.58
C GLY A 219 -14.11 16.87 -7.58
N ASP A 220 -13.09 16.00 -7.53
CA ASP A 220 -13.31 14.57 -7.43
C ASP A 220 -13.85 14.19 -6.04
N THR A 221 -14.62 13.10 -5.99
CA THR A 221 -15.06 12.49 -4.74
C THR A 221 -13.86 11.77 -4.10
N ILE A 222 -13.72 11.90 -2.77
CA ILE A 222 -12.75 11.12 -2.00
C ILE A 222 -13.07 9.62 -2.08
N ASP A 223 -12.05 8.78 -1.88
CA ASP A 223 -12.27 7.33 -1.88
C ASP A 223 -13.27 6.95 -0.78
N GLN A 224 -14.29 6.17 -1.14
CA GLN A 224 -15.36 5.79 -0.21
C GLN A 224 -14.81 5.01 0.99
N ALA A 225 -13.84 4.11 0.76
CA ALA A 225 -13.23 3.33 1.84
C ALA A 225 -12.44 4.22 2.81
N TYR A 226 -11.87 5.34 2.34
CA TYR A 226 -11.26 6.34 3.21
C TYR A 226 -12.33 7.07 4.05
N ALA A 227 -13.38 7.57 3.40
CA ALA A 227 -14.44 8.31 4.08
C ALA A 227 -15.14 7.48 5.18
N ASP A 228 -15.36 6.18 4.92
CA ASP A 228 -16.03 5.29 5.86
C ASP A 228 -15.15 4.89 7.05
N ARG A 229 -13.83 5.07 6.95
CA ARG A 229 -12.87 4.63 7.96
C ARG A 229 -12.13 5.75 8.68
N ILE A 230 -12.44 7.02 8.37
CA ILE A 230 -11.71 8.16 8.94
C ILE A 230 -11.85 8.25 10.48
N VAL A 231 -12.98 7.80 11.06
CA VAL A 231 -13.14 7.71 12.52
C VAL A 231 -12.19 6.67 13.11
N VAL A 232 -12.04 5.51 12.45
CA VAL A 232 -11.05 4.50 12.86
C VAL A 232 -9.63 5.02 12.67
N ALA A 233 -9.38 5.79 11.60
CA ALA A 233 -8.07 6.40 11.36
C ALA A 233 -7.65 7.33 12.50
N SER A 234 -8.58 8.11 13.07
CA SER A 234 -8.27 8.95 14.24
C SER A 234 -7.90 8.12 15.48
N LEU A 235 -8.62 7.03 15.75
CA LEU A 235 -8.28 6.11 16.86
C LEU A 235 -6.92 5.42 16.61
N VAL A 236 -6.64 5.04 15.37
CA VAL A 236 -5.33 4.47 14.99
C VAL A 236 -4.22 5.47 15.25
N ASN A 237 -4.42 6.74 14.93
CA ASN A 237 -3.45 7.79 15.22
C ASN A 237 -3.22 7.97 16.71
N ASP A 238 -4.29 8.09 17.51
CA ASP A 238 -4.18 8.19 18.97
C ASP A 238 -3.38 7.02 19.56
N GLY A 239 -3.62 5.80 19.03
CA GLY A 239 -2.87 4.61 19.42
C GLY A 239 -1.38 4.65 19.03
N ILE A 240 -1.04 5.18 17.84
CA ILE A 240 0.34 5.37 17.39
C ILE A 240 1.05 6.40 18.27
N GLU A 241 0.42 7.54 18.52
CA GLU A 241 0.99 8.59 19.39
C GLU A 241 1.25 8.07 20.82
N ALA A 242 0.29 7.35 21.40
CA ALA A 242 0.45 6.73 22.71
C ALA A 242 1.59 5.70 22.72
N TYR A 243 1.72 4.89 21.66
CA TYR A 243 2.79 3.91 21.53
C TYR A 243 4.17 4.60 21.42
N ASP A 244 4.30 5.62 20.59
CA ASP A 244 5.54 6.37 20.39
C ASP A 244 5.93 7.15 21.65
N ALA A 245 4.96 7.61 22.42
CA ALA A 245 5.15 8.16 23.78
C ALA A 245 5.45 7.11 24.85
N LYS A 246 5.52 5.82 24.51
CA LYS A 246 5.72 4.67 25.41
C LYS A 246 4.60 4.45 26.42
N HIS A 247 3.44 5.01 26.20
CA HIS A 247 2.21 4.78 26.97
C HIS A 247 1.51 3.51 26.46
N TYR A 248 2.17 2.37 26.56
CA TYR A 248 1.75 1.12 25.90
C TYR A 248 0.39 0.58 26.37
N ARG A 249 -0.02 0.87 27.61
CA ARG A 249 -1.34 0.49 28.12
C ARG A 249 -2.43 1.31 27.43
N ASP A 250 -2.25 2.62 27.37
CA ASP A 250 -3.20 3.53 26.70
C ASP A 250 -3.28 3.19 25.22
N ALA A 251 -2.14 2.94 24.57
CA ALA A 251 -2.10 2.47 23.18
C ALA A 251 -2.91 1.17 22.99
N LEU A 252 -2.75 0.18 23.88
CA LEU A 252 -3.50 -1.07 23.82
C LEU A 252 -5.01 -0.84 23.92
N ASP A 253 -5.44 -0.03 24.88
CA ASP A 253 -6.86 0.29 25.10
C ASP A 253 -7.48 0.98 23.88
N VAL A 254 -6.76 1.93 23.29
CA VAL A 254 -7.19 2.65 22.07
C VAL A 254 -7.28 1.69 20.88
N TYR A 255 -6.28 0.84 20.64
CA TYR A 255 -6.35 -0.13 19.54
C TYR A 255 -7.46 -1.17 19.73
N GLN A 256 -7.73 -1.58 20.98
CA GLN A 256 -8.87 -2.47 21.26
C GLN A 256 -10.22 -1.78 21.02
N ALA A 257 -10.34 -0.48 21.30
CA ALA A 257 -11.51 0.32 20.96
C ALA A 257 -11.65 0.46 19.45
N ALA A 258 -10.55 0.78 18.74
CA ALA A 258 -10.52 0.83 17.29
C ALA A 258 -10.99 -0.48 16.64
N LEU A 259 -10.51 -1.65 17.15
CA LEU A 259 -10.90 -2.95 16.63
C LEU A 259 -12.41 -3.23 16.74
N LYS A 260 -13.09 -2.67 17.75
CA LYS A 260 -14.54 -2.82 17.96
C LYS A 260 -15.37 -1.87 17.09
N THR A 261 -14.75 -0.85 16.50
CA THR A 261 -15.41 0.12 15.64
C THR A 261 -15.63 -0.49 14.25
N PRO A 262 -16.76 -0.19 13.55
CA PRO A 262 -16.96 -0.63 12.18
C PRO A 262 -15.76 -0.25 11.28
N GLY A 263 -15.20 -1.22 10.56
CA GLY A 263 -14.00 -1.03 9.74
C GLY A 263 -12.68 -1.05 10.52
N GLY A 264 -12.70 -1.37 11.80
CA GLY A 264 -11.52 -1.41 12.68
C GLY A 264 -10.61 -2.63 12.48
N GLU A 265 -11.06 -3.67 11.79
CA GLU A 265 -10.19 -4.80 11.45
C GLU A 265 -9.23 -4.39 10.33
N GLN A 266 -8.09 -3.82 10.72
CA GLN A 266 -7.04 -3.29 9.85
C GLN A 266 -5.68 -3.76 10.35
N LEU A 267 -4.70 -3.88 9.43
CA LEU A 267 -3.34 -4.29 9.80
C LEU A 267 -2.72 -3.38 10.87
N ARG A 268 -2.92 -2.06 10.80
CA ARG A 268 -2.40 -1.12 11.80
C ARG A 268 -2.96 -1.38 13.20
N VAL A 269 -4.26 -1.66 13.29
CA VAL A 269 -4.94 -1.96 14.57
C VAL A 269 -4.46 -3.28 15.15
N LEU A 270 -4.46 -4.36 14.34
CA LEU A 270 -4.02 -5.67 14.78
C LEU A 270 -2.54 -5.67 15.17
N ASN A 271 -1.70 -4.98 14.39
CA ASN A 271 -0.29 -4.80 14.68
C ASN A 271 -0.06 -3.97 15.96
N GLY A 272 -0.85 -2.91 16.16
CA GLY A 272 -0.79 -2.10 17.39
C GLY A 272 -1.12 -2.90 18.64
N ILE A 273 -2.12 -3.77 18.58
CA ILE A 273 -2.47 -4.69 19.69
C ILE A 273 -1.30 -5.66 19.94
N TYR A 274 -0.66 -6.19 18.90
CA TYR A 274 0.52 -7.03 19.05
C TYR A 274 1.66 -6.27 19.74
N LEU A 275 2.05 -5.12 19.18
CA LEU A 275 3.18 -4.32 19.67
C LEU A 275 2.98 -3.87 21.13
N ALA A 276 1.81 -3.34 21.45
CA ALA A 276 1.51 -2.89 22.81
C ALA A 276 1.56 -4.05 23.84
N ASN A 277 0.96 -5.21 23.51
CA ASN A 277 1.07 -6.40 24.37
C ASN A 277 2.51 -6.88 24.51
N TYR A 278 3.29 -6.86 23.41
CA TYR A 278 4.70 -7.25 23.44
C TYR A 278 5.52 -6.36 24.39
N LYS A 279 5.32 -5.03 24.32
CA LYS A 279 5.97 -4.06 25.22
C LYS A 279 5.53 -4.18 26.68
N LEU A 280 4.30 -4.60 26.91
CA LEU A 280 3.76 -4.87 28.24
C LEU A 280 4.13 -6.26 28.78
N HIS A 281 4.94 -7.03 28.03
CA HIS A 281 5.34 -8.41 28.37
C HIS A 281 4.16 -9.39 28.52
N HIS A 282 3.04 -9.10 27.88
CA HIS A 282 1.88 -10.00 27.79
C HIS A 282 2.10 -11.02 26.64
N THR A 283 3.08 -11.91 26.78
CA THR A 283 3.60 -12.77 25.71
C THR A 283 2.49 -13.54 24.99
N LYS A 284 1.58 -14.21 25.73
CA LYS A 284 0.49 -14.97 25.11
C LYS A 284 -0.44 -14.07 24.29
N ALA A 285 -0.87 -12.94 24.85
CA ALA A 285 -1.77 -12.01 24.18
C ALA A 285 -1.08 -11.37 22.94
N ALA A 286 0.22 -11.09 23.02
CA ALA A 286 1.00 -10.63 21.87
C ALA A 286 0.99 -11.65 20.72
N MET A 287 1.28 -12.93 21.02
CA MET A 287 1.31 -13.97 19.99
C MET A 287 -0.08 -14.31 19.44
N ASP A 288 -1.13 -14.22 20.25
CA ASP A 288 -2.52 -14.34 19.78
C ASP A 288 -2.89 -13.19 18.84
N ALA A 289 -2.46 -11.96 19.16
CA ALA A 289 -2.65 -10.79 18.28
C ALA A 289 -1.83 -10.92 16.99
N PHE A 290 -0.58 -11.39 17.05
CA PHE A 290 0.24 -11.65 15.88
C PHE A 290 -0.39 -12.72 14.97
N GLY A 291 -1.00 -13.75 15.53
CA GLY A 291 -1.78 -14.72 14.77
C GLY A 291 -2.90 -14.07 13.95
N LYS A 292 -3.59 -13.06 14.50
CA LYS A 292 -4.61 -12.30 13.75
C LYS A 292 -4.00 -11.45 12.64
N VAL A 293 -2.83 -10.85 12.87
CA VAL A 293 -2.06 -10.13 11.83
C VAL A 293 -1.74 -11.06 10.65
N ILE A 294 -1.28 -12.29 10.95
CA ILE A 294 -0.99 -13.30 9.93
C ILE A 294 -2.25 -13.67 9.17
N ASP A 295 -3.34 -13.98 9.86
CA ASP A 295 -4.60 -14.36 9.22
C ASP A 295 -5.14 -13.28 8.28
N PHE A 296 -5.11 -12.02 8.74
CA PHE A 296 -5.52 -10.88 7.94
C PHE A 296 -4.58 -10.67 6.72
N GLY A 297 -3.28 -10.74 6.95
CA GLY A 297 -2.27 -10.59 5.91
C GLY A 297 -2.37 -11.66 4.82
N LEU A 298 -2.53 -12.93 5.21
CA LEU A 298 -2.73 -14.04 4.27
C LEU A 298 -4.06 -13.95 3.51
N LYS A 299 -5.14 -13.52 4.18
CA LYS A 299 -6.46 -13.33 3.54
C LYS A 299 -6.44 -12.22 2.50
N SER A 300 -5.66 -11.18 2.72
CA SER A 300 -5.54 -10.02 1.82
C SER A 300 -4.37 -10.12 0.84
N ASP A 301 -3.60 -11.21 0.88
CA ASP A 301 -2.35 -11.43 0.13
C ASP A 301 -1.31 -10.32 0.34
N LYS A 302 -1.29 -9.78 1.56
CA LYS A 302 -0.44 -8.63 1.97
C LYS A 302 0.43 -8.93 3.19
N LEU A 303 0.71 -10.21 3.48
CA LEU A 303 1.61 -10.56 4.58
C LEU A 303 3.05 -10.39 4.14
N ALA A 304 3.71 -9.33 4.59
CA ALA A 304 5.13 -9.09 4.40
C ALA A 304 5.79 -8.89 5.77
N VAL A 305 6.71 -9.77 6.13
CA VAL A 305 7.38 -9.79 7.44
C VAL A 305 8.82 -9.30 7.30
N LYS A 306 9.23 -8.43 8.21
CA LYS A 306 10.60 -7.90 8.28
C LYS A 306 11.51 -8.85 9.03
N PHE A 307 12.29 -9.63 8.31
CA PHE A 307 13.40 -10.40 8.89
C PHE A 307 14.72 -9.75 8.50
N LEU A 308 15.47 -9.26 9.48
CA LEU A 308 16.80 -8.73 9.24
C LEU A 308 17.82 -9.87 9.24
N PHE A 309 18.54 -9.97 8.15
CA PHE A 309 19.64 -10.92 7.98
C PHE A 309 20.98 -10.22 8.17
N LYS A 310 22.01 -10.98 8.52
CA LYS A 310 23.40 -10.52 8.44
C LYS A 310 23.73 -10.11 6.99
N PRO A 311 24.53 -9.06 6.77
CA PRO A 311 24.98 -8.69 5.44
C PRO A 311 25.58 -9.90 4.69
N GLY A 312 25.18 -10.10 3.43
CA GLY A 312 25.67 -11.20 2.59
C GLY A 312 25.37 -12.62 3.09
N SER A 313 24.49 -12.80 4.07
CA SER A 313 24.21 -14.11 4.70
C SER A 313 22.73 -14.45 4.68
N THR A 314 22.45 -15.74 4.86
CA THR A 314 21.09 -16.29 5.09
C THR A 314 20.74 -16.38 6.58
N GLN A 315 21.68 -16.11 7.48
CA GLN A 315 21.43 -16.12 8.91
C GLN A 315 20.78 -14.82 9.35
N PHE A 316 19.83 -14.89 10.29
CA PHE A 316 19.26 -13.71 10.92
C PHE A 316 20.32 -12.85 11.62
N SER A 317 20.01 -11.57 11.78
CA SER A 317 20.83 -10.62 12.56
C SER A 317 21.20 -11.21 13.93
N THR A 318 22.39 -10.88 14.42
CA THR A 318 22.82 -11.22 15.77
C THR A 318 22.36 -10.22 16.83
N ASP A 319 21.81 -9.09 16.39
CA ASP A 319 21.26 -8.11 17.32
C ASP A 319 20.02 -8.69 18.02
N ARG A 320 20.16 -8.94 19.32
CA ARG A 320 19.10 -9.52 20.14
C ARG A 320 17.87 -8.60 20.24
N SER A 321 18.05 -7.30 20.20
CA SER A 321 16.93 -6.34 20.28
C SER A 321 15.96 -6.48 19.12
N VAL A 322 16.46 -6.91 17.97
CA VAL A 322 15.67 -7.10 16.73
C VAL A 322 15.25 -8.56 16.55
N ARG A 323 16.17 -9.50 16.85
CA ARG A 323 15.98 -10.93 16.56
C ARG A 323 15.11 -11.65 17.58
N ALA A 324 15.03 -11.17 18.83
CA ALA A 324 14.38 -11.89 19.94
C ALA A 324 13.00 -12.51 19.58
N PRO A 325 12.12 -11.87 18.81
CA PRO A 325 10.81 -12.43 18.49
C PRO A 325 10.79 -13.36 17.27
N TYR A 326 11.87 -13.50 16.50
CA TYR A 326 11.82 -14.15 15.17
C TYR A 326 11.41 -15.62 15.21
N ASP A 327 11.92 -16.38 16.17
CA ASP A 327 11.58 -17.79 16.30
C ASP A 327 10.09 -17.96 16.63
N ALA A 328 9.54 -17.15 17.54
CA ALA A 328 8.11 -17.14 17.85
C ALA A 328 7.24 -16.65 16.67
N TRP A 329 7.74 -15.71 15.88
CA TRP A 329 7.02 -15.29 14.67
C TRP A 329 6.95 -16.42 13.64
N LEU A 330 8.07 -17.10 13.37
CA LEU A 330 8.12 -18.22 12.43
C LEU A 330 7.23 -19.38 12.87
N GLU A 331 7.27 -19.74 14.17
CA GLU A 331 6.37 -20.74 14.76
C GLU A 331 4.91 -20.34 14.52
N LYS A 332 4.55 -19.08 14.83
CA LYS A 332 3.16 -18.62 14.66
C LYS A 332 2.74 -18.55 13.19
N ILE A 333 3.63 -18.15 12.27
CA ILE A 333 3.35 -18.17 10.83
C ILE A 333 3.14 -19.60 10.35
N ALA A 334 4.00 -20.55 10.76
CA ALA A 334 3.87 -21.96 10.43
C ALA A 334 2.55 -22.54 10.95
N GLU A 335 2.22 -22.35 12.25
CA GLU A 335 0.96 -22.76 12.87
C GLU A 335 -0.27 -22.25 12.09
N ARG A 336 -0.31 -20.93 11.79
CA ARG A 336 -1.45 -20.34 11.10
C ARG A 336 -1.56 -20.80 9.63
N THR A 337 -0.43 -21.04 8.99
CA THR A 337 -0.38 -21.59 7.62
C THR A 337 -0.80 -23.06 7.59
N ALA A 338 -0.34 -23.86 8.54
CA ALA A 338 -0.69 -25.27 8.67
C ALA A 338 -2.20 -25.48 8.87
N ALA A 339 -2.83 -24.58 9.65
CA ALA A 339 -4.27 -24.61 9.92
C ALA A 339 -5.12 -24.26 8.69
N LYS A 340 -4.55 -23.67 7.64
CA LYS A 340 -5.24 -23.35 6.37
C LYS A 340 -4.95 -24.42 5.33
N GLN A 341 -5.89 -24.59 4.39
CA GLN A 341 -5.66 -25.42 3.20
C GLN A 341 -4.95 -24.58 2.13
N GLY A 342 -4.17 -25.24 1.26
CA GLY A 342 -3.48 -24.61 0.15
C GLY A 342 -1.96 -24.49 0.37
N CYS A 343 -1.30 -23.90 -0.59
CA CYS A 343 0.14 -23.71 -0.61
C CYS A 343 0.48 -22.23 -0.41
N LEU A 344 1.72 -21.98 0.02
CA LEU A 344 2.24 -20.64 0.30
C LEU A 344 3.55 -20.44 -0.46
N GLU A 345 3.66 -19.33 -1.18
CA GLU A 345 4.91 -18.87 -1.74
C GLU A 345 5.60 -17.92 -0.74
N ILE A 346 6.85 -18.23 -0.44
CA ILE A 346 7.74 -17.43 0.42
C ILE A 346 8.68 -16.68 -0.51
N VAL A 347 8.54 -15.35 -0.57
CA VAL A 347 9.25 -14.51 -1.52
C VAL A 347 10.28 -13.66 -0.79
N GLY A 348 11.55 -13.92 -1.05
CA GLY A 348 12.65 -13.14 -0.46
C GLY A 348 13.01 -11.92 -1.31
N HIS A 349 13.36 -10.82 -0.63
CA HIS A 349 13.79 -9.56 -1.25
C HIS A 349 15.09 -9.05 -0.63
N THR A 350 15.84 -8.23 -1.37
CA THR A 350 17.05 -7.54 -0.92
C THR A 350 16.93 -6.03 -1.16
N SER A 351 17.76 -5.25 -0.48
CA SER A 351 18.00 -3.85 -0.82
C SER A 351 18.66 -3.71 -2.20
N ALA A 352 18.72 -2.47 -2.71
CA ALA A 352 19.29 -2.16 -4.02
C ALA A 352 20.82 -2.30 -4.09
N THR A 353 21.50 -2.40 -2.94
CA THR A 353 22.96 -2.48 -2.87
C THR A 353 23.49 -3.85 -3.33
N GLY A 354 24.65 -3.83 -4.01
CA GLY A 354 25.31 -5.02 -4.50
C GLY A 354 24.95 -5.40 -5.94
N LEU A 355 25.53 -6.51 -6.42
CA LEU A 355 25.30 -6.98 -7.79
C LEU A 355 23.94 -7.68 -7.91
N PRO A 356 23.16 -7.40 -8.97
CA PRO A 356 21.84 -8.01 -9.16
C PRO A 356 21.83 -9.53 -9.08
N ALA A 357 22.80 -10.21 -9.70
CA ALA A 357 22.91 -11.67 -9.68
C ALA A 357 23.16 -12.23 -8.26
N ILE A 358 23.91 -11.49 -7.42
CA ILE A 358 24.13 -11.84 -6.01
C ILE A 358 22.83 -11.66 -5.22
N ASN A 359 22.15 -10.55 -5.45
CA ASN A 359 20.87 -10.24 -4.80
C ASN A 359 19.78 -11.26 -5.14
N ASP A 360 19.71 -11.68 -6.41
CA ASP A 360 18.79 -12.73 -6.86
C ASP A 360 19.02 -14.05 -6.12
N ARG A 361 20.27 -14.49 -6.07
CA ARG A 361 20.65 -15.71 -5.36
C ARG A 361 20.40 -15.58 -3.85
N LEU A 362 20.83 -14.47 -3.25
CA LEU A 362 20.72 -14.26 -1.80
C LEU A 362 19.28 -14.21 -1.33
N SER A 363 18.40 -13.56 -2.10
CA SER A 363 16.98 -13.49 -1.77
C SER A 363 16.30 -14.86 -1.81
N GLY A 364 16.64 -15.71 -2.80
CA GLY A 364 16.17 -17.09 -2.86
C GLY A 364 16.62 -17.91 -1.65
N LEU A 365 17.92 -17.88 -1.34
CA LEU A 365 18.47 -18.60 -0.18
C LEU A 365 17.87 -18.14 1.16
N ARG A 366 17.49 -16.86 1.29
CA ARG A 366 16.79 -16.36 2.48
C ARG A 366 15.35 -16.86 2.55
N ALA A 367 14.68 -16.94 1.42
CA ALA A 367 13.34 -17.54 1.35
C ALA A 367 13.38 -19.04 1.68
N ASP A 368 14.37 -19.78 1.15
CA ASP A 368 14.61 -21.18 1.50
C ASP A 368 14.86 -21.36 3.00
N TYR A 369 15.72 -20.52 3.60
CA TYR A 369 15.97 -20.58 5.05
C TYR A 369 14.71 -20.37 5.90
N VAL A 370 13.83 -19.44 5.51
CA VAL A 370 12.55 -19.22 6.19
C VAL A 370 11.62 -20.41 5.99
N LYS A 371 11.57 -20.96 4.77
CA LYS A 371 10.81 -22.16 4.44
C LYS A 371 11.22 -23.33 5.32
N ASP A 372 12.51 -23.66 5.37
CA ASP A 372 13.04 -24.76 6.17
C ASP A 372 12.66 -24.61 7.65
N ARG A 373 12.77 -23.38 8.19
CA ARG A 373 12.39 -23.10 9.57
C ARG A 373 10.88 -23.29 9.83
N MET A 374 10.05 -22.99 8.85
CA MET A 374 8.59 -23.22 8.96
C MET A 374 8.26 -24.72 8.86
N GLU A 375 8.94 -25.47 8.00
CA GLU A 375 8.78 -26.92 7.88
C GLU A 375 9.28 -27.70 9.11
N ASP A 376 10.32 -27.18 9.77
CA ASP A 376 10.79 -27.71 11.06
C ASP A 376 9.77 -27.51 12.17
N ASN A 377 9.07 -26.38 12.18
CA ASN A 377 8.02 -26.10 13.14
C ASN A 377 6.73 -26.91 12.86
N GLU A 378 6.37 -27.08 11.58
CA GLU A 378 5.14 -27.73 11.15
C GLU A 378 5.38 -28.66 9.96
N HIS A 379 5.62 -29.92 10.21
CA HIS A 379 5.98 -30.92 9.17
C HIS A 379 4.90 -31.10 8.09
N VAL A 380 3.64 -30.76 8.38
CA VAL A 380 2.54 -30.79 7.41
C VAL A 380 2.73 -29.75 6.30
N LEU A 381 3.63 -28.80 6.46
CA LEU A 381 3.95 -27.78 5.47
C LEU A 381 4.92 -28.25 4.39
N ARG A 382 5.58 -29.38 4.58
CA ARG A 382 6.40 -30.01 3.54
C ARG A 382 5.54 -30.23 2.30
N GLU A 383 6.07 -29.89 1.13
CA GLU A 383 5.34 -29.91 -0.16
C GLU A 383 4.27 -28.83 -0.32
N ARG A 384 4.02 -27.99 0.70
CA ARG A 384 3.08 -26.88 0.63
C ARG A 384 3.74 -25.50 0.57
N LEU A 385 5.06 -25.43 0.77
CA LEU A 385 5.82 -24.19 0.75
C LEU A 385 6.71 -24.12 -0.49
N ILE A 386 6.65 -22.99 -1.19
CA ILE A 386 7.45 -22.67 -2.36
C ILE A 386 8.33 -21.46 -1.99
N ALA A 387 9.64 -21.57 -2.15
CA ALA A 387 10.56 -20.45 -1.92
C ALA A 387 11.01 -19.84 -3.25
N THR A 388 10.94 -18.51 -3.35
CA THR A 388 11.40 -17.75 -4.52
C THR A 388 12.19 -16.52 -4.12
N GLY A 389 13.09 -16.06 -5.00
CA GLY A 389 13.89 -14.86 -4.80
C GLY A 389 13.55 -13.80 -5.85
N LYS A 390 13.32 -12.57 -5.41
CA LYS A 390 13.10 -11.42 -6.30
C LYS A 390 14.29 -10.45 -6.34
N GLY A 391 15.33 -10.73 -5.55
CA GLY A 391 16.47 -9.83 -5.46
C GLY A 391 16.04 -8.42 -5.11
N SER A 392 16.58 -7.45 -5.81
CA SER A 392 16.24 -6.03 -5.69
C SER A 392 15.26 -5.53 -6.75
N ARG A 393 14.49 -6.43 -7.38
CA ARG A 393 13.55 -6.03 -8.45
C ARG A 393 12.28 -5.34 -7.93
N GLU A 394 11.87 -5.64 -6.72
CA GLU A 394 10.63 -5.13 -6.12
C GLU A 394 10.96 -4.35 -4.85
N LEU A 395 11.69 -3.23 -5.02
CA LEU A 395 12.04 -2.34 -3.91
C LEU A 395 10.82 -1.57 -3.43
N ILE A 396 10.71 -1.40 -2.11
CA ILE A 396 9.71 -0.56 -1.48
C ILE A 396 10.29 0.83 -1.22
N VAL A 397 11.44 0.90 -0.59
CA VAL A 397 12.12 2.15 -0.26
C VAL A 397 13.18 2.50 -1.31
N GLY A 398 14.12 1.62 -1.56
CA GLY A 398 15.06 1.69 -2.68
C GLY A 398 16.02 2.88 -2.63
N THR A 399 16.46 3.33 -1.45
CA THR A 399 17.43 4.45 -1.35
C THR A 399 18.79 4.07 -1.92
N GLY A 400 19.15 2.79 -1.88
CA GLY A 400 20.47 2.30 -2.27
C GLY A 400 21.58 2.61 -1.27
N LYS A 401 21.25 3.13 -0.08
CA LYS A 401 22.20 3.43 1.00
C LYS A 401 22.42 2.25 1.95
N ASP A 402 21.52 1.27 1.93
CA ASP A 402 21.50 0.09 2.81
C ASP A 402 21.45 0.44 4.30
N ASP A 403 20.87 1.59 4.61
CA ASP A 403 20.64 2.08 5.97
C ASP A 403 19.31 1.53 6.55
N ALA A 404 18.87 2.10 7.66
CA ALA A 404 17.64 1.71 8.34
C ALA A 404 16.38 1.91 7.48
N SER A 405 16.40 2.89 6.55
CA SER A 405 15.28 3.13 5.65
C SER A 405 15.08 1.99 4.66
N ASP A 406 16.18 1.38 4.15
CA ASP A 406 16.12 0.21 3.26
C ASP A 406 15.82 -1.12 3.99
N ALA A 407 15.61 -1.09 5.32
CA ALA A 407 15.25 -2.30 6.07
C ALA A 407 13.98 -2.97 5.54
N LEU A 408 13.06 -2.18 5.00
CA LEU A 408 11.82 -2.68 4.40
C LEU A 408 12.05 -3.39 3.06
N ASP A 409 13.14 -3.14 2.38
CA ASP A 409 13.51 -3.86 1.15
C ASP A 409 14.06 -5.26 1.48
N ARG A 410 14.63 -5.45 2.67
CA ARG A 410 15.14 -6.73 3.17
C ARG A 410 14.05 -7.47 3.91
N ARG A 411 13.06 -7.95 3.19
CA ARG A 411 11.85 -8.59 3.72
C ARG A 411 11.60 -9.96 3.14
N VAL A 412 10.70 -10.67 3.78
CA VAL A 412 10.10 -11.90 3.24
C VAL A 412 8.59 -11.70 3.17
N GLU A 413 8.03 -11.91 1.99
CA GLU A 413 6.59 -11.87 1.74
C GLU A 413 6.03 -13.29 1.71
N PHE A 414 4.77 -13.43 2.12
CA PHE A 414 4.05 -14.69 2.12
C PHE A 414 2.79 -14.51 1.28
N LYS A 415 2.72 -15.23 0.17
CA LYS A 415 1.63 -15.15 -0.81
C LYS A 415 0.93 -16.49 -0.93
N THR A 416 -0.39 -16.46 -1.03
CA THR A 416 -1.15 -17.67 -1.32
C THR A 416 -0.78 -18.20 -2.71
N ALA A 417 -0.57 -19.50 -2.82
CA ALA A 417 -0.16 -20.15 -4.06
C ALA A 417 -1.02 -21.39 -4.34
N LYS A 418 -1.09 -21.77 -5.62
CA LYS A 418 -1.62 -23.08 -5.99
C LYS A 418 -0.60 -24.14 -5.66
N CYS A 419 -1.04 -25.22 -5.03
CA CYS A 419 -0.16 -26.37 -4.82
C CYS A 419 0.26 -26.96 -6.17
N ALA A 420 1.52 -27.39 -6.27
CA ALA A 420 1.96 -28.20 -7.38
C ALA A 420 1.18 -29.52 -7.35
N SER A 421 0.54 -29.86 -8.46
CA SER A 421 -0.21 -31.11 -8.67
C SER A 421 0.74 -32.26 -8.91
#